data_104f8130834260c178275b0f340fd1bd
#
_entry.id   104f8130834260c178275b0f340fd1bd
#
_cell.length_a   1.000
_cell.length_b   1.000
_cell.length_c   1.000
_cell.angle_alpha   90.00
_cell.angle_beta   90.00
_cell.angle_gamma   90.00
#
_symmetry.space_group_name_H-M   'P 1'
#
loop_
_entity.id
_entity.type
_entity.pdbx_description
1 polymer ?
#
loop_
_entity_poly.entity_id
_entity_poly.type
_entity_poly.pdbx_seq_one_letter_code
_entity_poly.pdbx_strand_id
1 'polypeptide(L)'
;MDEWNQNQHGSSWLIDAVKKSAVTQQMAEIETLEFISKYVGQKKSPMCGNTVSHDRRFLIKYMPRLESYFNYRHIDVSSFKEAAVRWMNEAQVYEKQGSHRAMGDIKDSVAELKFYKDLFLPEG
;
A
#
# COMPACT_ATOMS: atom_id res chain seq x y z
N MET A 1 4.57 6.35 15.72
CA MET A 1 3.63 5.41 16.35
C MET A 1 2.53 6.20 17.00
N ASP A 2 1.33 5.83 16.75
CA ASP A 2 0.22 6.57 17.29
C ASP A 2 -0.20 6.08 18.67
N GLU A 3 -1.08 6.84 19.28
CA GLU A 3 -1.58 6.55 20.61
C GLU A 3 -2.33 5.22 20.68
N TRP A 4 -3.01 4.85 19.60
CA TRP A 4 -3.75 3.60 19.52
C TRP A 4 -2.83 2.40 19.76
N ASN A 5 -1.67 2.38 19.12
CA ASN A 5 -0.72 1.29 19.29
C ASN A 5 -0.20 1.20 20.71
N GLN A 6 0.07 2.34 21.33
CA GLN A 6 0.53 2.37 22.71
C GLN A 6 -0.52 1.83 23.65
N ASN A 7 -1.77 2.22 23.46
CA ASN A 7 -2.87 1.75 24.31
C ASN A 7 -3.19 0.28 24.04
N GLN A 8 -3.12 -0.15 22.79
CA GLN A 8 -3.46 -1.50 22.40
C GLN A 8 -2.50 -2.51 23.00
N HIS A 9 -1.23 -2.21 22.99
CA HIS A 9 -0.20 -3.14 23.44
C HIS A 9 0.28 -2.86 24.86
N GLY A 10 0.30 -1.59 25.23
CA GLY A 10 0.57 -1.18 26.60
C GLY A 10 1.86 -1.70 27.21
N SER A 11 2.80 -2.13 26.40
CA SER A 11 4.01 -2.74 26.91
C SER A 11 5.25 -1.96 26.51
N SER A 12 6.26 -2.00 27.38
CA SER A 12 7.50 -1.29 27.14
C SER A 12 8.25 -1.80 25.93
N TRP A 13 8.12 -3.10 25.60
CA TRP A 13 8.83 -3.65 24.44
C TRP A 13 8.32 -3.03 23.14
N LEU A 14 7.03 -2.73 23.06
CA LEU A 14 6.49 -2.09 21.87
C LEU A 14 6.99 -0.66 21.76
N ILE A 15 7.05 0.05 22.87
CA ILE A 15 7.56 1.42 22.87
C ILE A 15 9.03 1.42 22.45
N ASP A 16 9.81 0.47 22.94
CA ASP A 16 11.19 0.31 22.53
C ASP A 16 11.30 -0.04 21.04
N ALA A 17 10.42 -0.89 20.54
CA ALA A 17 10.39 -1.25 19.13
C ALA A 17 10.11 -0.03 18.27
N VAL A 18 9.21 0.86 18.72
CA VAL A 18 8.92 2.10 18.01
C VAL A 18 10.15 3.00 17.94
N LYS A 19 10.86 3.13 19.05
CA LYS A 19 12.08 3.93 19.09
C LYS A 19 13.16 3.35 18.16
N LYS A 20 13.29 2.04 18.15
CA LYS A 20 14.22 1.37 17.24
C LYS A 20 13.79 1.52 15.79
N SER A 21 12.48 1.48 15.53
CA SER A 21 11.95 1.66 14.17
C SER A 21 12.31 3.02 13.61
N ALA A 22 12.34 4.06 14.43
CA ALA A 22 12.73 5.38 13.96
C ALA A 22 14.16 5.39 13.44
N VAL A 23 15.04 4.61 14.05
CA VAL A 23 16.43 4.49 13.62
C VAL A 23 16.54 3.68 12.33
N THR A 24 15.76 2.60 12.22
CA THR A 24 15.85 1.69 11.08
C THR A 24 14.99 2.12 9.89
N GLN A 25 14.20 3.17 10.04
CA GLN A 25 13.34 3.65 8.96
C GLN A 25 14.12 4.05 7.73
N GLN A 26 15.24 4.73 7.91
CA GLN A 26 16.13 5.10 6.80
C GLN A 26 16.70 3.87 6.11
N MET A 27 17.06 2.85 6.88
CA MET A 27 17.56 1.60 6.31
C MET A 27 16.49 0.91 5.50
N ALA A 28 15.24 0.91 5.99
CA ALA A 28 14.12 0.33 5.26
C ALA A 28 13.91 1.06 3.93
N GLU A 29 14.03 2.37 3.94
CA GLU A 29 13.91 3.16 2.72
C GLU A 29 15.00 2.79 1.71
N ILE A 30 16.23 2.73 2.17
CA ILE A 30 17.36 2.41 1.31
C ILE A 30 17.22 0.99 0.73
N GLU A 31 16.89 0.02 1.58
CA GLU A 31 16.74 -1.35 1.15
C GLU A 31 15.61 -1.51 0.14
N THR A 32 14.50 -0.81 0.38
CA THR A 32 13.37 -0.84 -0.55
C THR A 32 13.76 -0.22 -1.88
N LEU A 33 14.45 0.92 -1.85
CA LEU A 33 14.95 1.56 -3.07
C LEU A 33 15.87 0.64 -3.85
N GLU A 34 16.80 -0.02 -3.17
CA GLU A 34 17.70 -0.97 -3.83
C GLU A 34 16.92 -2.11 -4.48
N PHE A 35 15.90 -2.61 -3.78
CA PHE A 35 15.09 -3.70 -4.30
C PHE A 35 14.34 -3.28 -5.55
N ILE A 36 13.57 -2.20 -5.47
CA ILE A 36 12.72 -1.81 -6.61
C ILE A 36 13.53 -1.30 -7.79
N SER A 37 14.71 -0.73 -7.54
CA SER A 37 15.55 -0.23 -8.63
C SER A 37 16.05 -1.35 -9.54
N LYS A 38 16.03 -2.59 -9.05
CA LYS A 38 16.39 -3.75 -9.87
C LYS A 38 15.33 -4.07 -10.92
N TYR A 39 14.11 -3.64 -10.72
CA TYR A 39 12.97 -4.02 -11.57
C TYR A 39 12.37 -2.84 -12.30
N VAL A 40 12.47 -1.65 -11.77
CA VAL A 40 11.79 -0.47 -12.29
C VAL A 40 12.73 0.72 -12.27
N GLY A 41 12.76 1.46 -13.37
CA GLY A 41 13.54 2.69 -13.42
C GLY A 41 12.89 3.81 -12.65
N GLN A 42 13.69 4.85 -12.36
CA GLN A 42 13.22 6.01 -11.63
C GLN A 42 12.09 6.72 -12.38
N LYS A 43 11.04 7.09 -11.66
CA LYS A 43 9.89 7.83 -12.21
C LYS A 43 9.10 7.06 -13.27
N LYS A 44 9.31 5.75 -13.38
CA LYS A 44 8.63 4.96 -14.42
C LYS A 44 7.33 4.32 -13.93
N SER A 45 7.25 3.98 -12.65
CA SER A 45 6.09 3.27 -12.13
C SER A 45 5.20 4.17 -11.27
N PRO A 46 3.89 4.12 -11.47
CA PRO A 46 2.97 4.72 -10.50
C PRO A 46 2.99 3.91 -9.22
N MET A 47 2.55 4.52 -8.13
CA MET A 47 2.36 3.81 -6.88
C MET A 47 1.00 3.12 -6.90
N CYS A 48 0.97 1.83 -6.56
CA CYS A 48 -0.23 1.02 -6.64
C CYS A 48 -0.66 0.52 -5.27
N GLY A 49 -1.94 0.49 -5.02
CA GLY A 49 -2.45 -0.03 -3.76
C GLY A 49 -3.90 0.35 -3.54
N ASN A 50 -4.43 -0.03 -2.39
CA ASN A 50 -5.76 0.38 -1.95
C ASN A 50 -5.62 1.67 -1.14
N THR A 51 -6.40 2.69 -1.51
CA THR A 51 -6.35 4.00 -0.88
C THR A 51 -4.91 4.50 -0.82
N VAL A 52 -4.24 4.39 -1.94
CA VAL A 52 -2.79 4.55 -2.04
C VAL A 52 -2.33 5.97 -1.71
N SER A 53 -3.24 6.94 -1.71
CA SER A 53 -2.90 8.29 -1.29
C SER A 53 -2.46 8.35 0.17
N HIS A 54 -2.99 7.46 1.01
CA HIS A 54 -2.55 7.35 2.40
C HIS A 54 -1.09 6.90 2.48
N ASP A 55 -0.76 5.87 1.69
CA ASP A 55 0.61 5.37 1.63
C ASP A 55 1.55 6.45 1.14
N ARG A 56 1.15 7.18 0.10
CA ARG A 56 2.00 8.22 -0.45
C ARG A 56 2.25 9.34 0.55
N ARG A 57 1.22 9.75 1.29
CA ARG A 57 1.39 10.79 2.31
C ARG A 57 2.35 10.34 3.41
N PHE A 58 2.26 9.08 3.81
CA PHE A 58 3.19 8.51 4.77
C PHE A 58 4.62 8.56 4.23
N LEU A 59 4.81 8.13 2.98
CA LEU A 59 6.13 8.10 2.38
C LEU A 59 6.72 9.49 2.20
N ILE A 60 5.89 10.47 1.81
CA ILE A 60 6.35 11.85 1.70
C ILE A 60 6.93 12.32 3.03
N LYS A 61 6.26 11.99 4.12
CA LYS A 61 6.65 12.44 5.45
C LYS A 61 7.87 11.70 5.99
N TYR A 62 7.91 10.39 5.80
CA TYR A 62 8.90 9.54 6.47
C TYR A 62 9.94 8.93 5.56
N MET A 63 9.63 8.76 4.29
CA MET A 63 10.54 8.14 3.32
C MET A 63 10.49 8.89 1.99
N PRO A 64 10.89 10.18 2.00
CA PRO A 64 10.72 11.02 0.80
C PRO A 64 11.55 10.56 -0.40
N ARG A 65 12.69 9.92 -0.17
CA ARG A 65 13.50 9.41 -1.28
C ARG A 65 12.79 8.27 -1.99
N LEU A 66 12.16 7.38 -1.21
CA LEU A 66 11.39 6.29 -1.77
C LEU A 66 10.18 6.83 -2.52
N GLU A 67 9.47 7.76 -1.92
CA GLU A 67 8.29 8.35 -2.56
C GLU A 67 8.67 9.00 -3.89
N SER A 68 9.75 9.74 -3.94
CA SER A 68 10.16 10.44 -5.15
C SER A 68 10.63 9.50 -6.26
N TYR A 69 10.91 8.25 -5.94
CA TYR A 69 11.30 7.26 -6.95
C TYR A 69 10.14 6.86 -7.85
N PHE A 70 8.90 6.96 -7.35
CA PHE A 70 7.71 6.63 -8.12
C PHE A 70 7.33 7.77 -9.05
N ASN A 71 6.59 7.41 -10.11
CA ASN A 71 5.89 8.39 -10.93
C ASN A 71 4.86 9.11 -10.05
N TYR A 72 4.48 10.32 -10.42
CA TYR A 72 3.51 11.09 -9.64
C TYR A 72 2.09 10.51 -9.69
N ARG A 73 1.83 9.59 -10.61
CA ARG A 73 0.50 9.00 -10.77
C ARG A 73 0.29 7.82 -9.83
N HIS A 74 -0.97 7.49 -9.65
CA HIS A 74 -1.37 6.35 -8.80
C HIS A 74 -2.19 5.36 -9.60
N ILE A 75 -2.11 4.08 -9.21
CA ILE A 75 -3.13 3.10 -9.58
C ILE A 75 -3.76 2.70 -8.25
N ASP A 76 -4.95 3.24 -7.99
CA ASP A 76 -5.65 3.00 -6.74
C ASP A 76 -6.73 1.95 -6.96
N VAL A 77 -6.52 0.78 -6.39
CA VAL A 77 -7.46 -0.34 -6.52
C VAL A 77 -8.83 0.02 -5.96
N SER A 78 -8.86 0.85 -4.92
CA SER A 78 -10.12 1.29 -4.32
C SER A 78 -10.97 2.11 -5.30
N SER A 79 -10.33 2.79 -6.25
CA SER A 79 -11.08 3.53 -7.27
C SER A 79 -11.88 2.60 -8.18
N PHE A 80 -11.34 1.44 -8.49
CA PHE A 80 -12.07 0.45 -9.28
C PHE A 80 -13.26 -0.11 -8.52
N LYS A 81 -13.09 -0.31 -7.21
CA LYS A 81 -14.20 -0.73 -6.37
C LYS A 81 -15.31 0.31 -6.37
N GLU A 82 -14.96 1.58 -6.21
CA GLU A 82 -15.94 2.65 -6.22
C GLU A 82 -16.67 2.73 -7.55
N ALA A 83 -15.96 2.54 -8.64
CA ALA A 83 -16.55 2.51 -9.97
C ALA A 83 -17.49 1.32 -10.12
N ALA A 84 -17.08 0.15 -9.65
CA ALA A 84 -17.90 -1.05 -9.76
C ALA A 84 -19.20 -0.89 -8.98
N VAL A 85 -19.15 -0.36 -7.78
CA VAL A 85 -20.33 -0.15 -6.96
C VAL A 85 -21.32 0.79 -7.66
N ARG A 86 -20.83 1.80 -8.37
CA ARG A 86 -21.67 2.81 -9.01
C ARG A 86 -22.17 2.42 -10.38
N TRP A 87 -21.35 1.67 -11.13
CA TRP A 87 -21.61 1.38 -12.54
C TRP A 87 -22.22 0.01 -12.79
N MET A 88 -21.99 -0.93 -11.89
CA MET A 88 -22.51 -2.29 -12.04
C MET A 88 -23.79 -2.45 -11.22
N ASN A 89 -24.75 -3.21 -11.77
CA ASN A 89 -26.05 -3.39 -11.10
C ASN A 89 -25.96 -4.18 -9.82
N GLU A 90 -25.13 -5.20 -9.82
CA GLU A 90 -24.91 -5.98 -8.63
C GLU A 90 -23.61 -5.51 -8.01
N ALA A 91 -23.61 -5.38 -6.70
CA ALA A 91 -22.42 -4.96 -6.00
C ALA A 91 -21.36 -6.06 -6.10
N GLN A 92 -20.60 -6.03 -7.18
CA GLN A 92 -19.50 -6.95 -7.39
C GLN A 92 -18.34 -6.46 -6.53
N VAL A 93 -18.39 -6.83 -5.28
CA VAL A 93 -17.38 -6.39 -4.32
C VAL A 93 -16.46 -7.54 -4.00
N TYR A 94 -15.18 -7.31 -4.21
CA TYR A 94 -14.16 -8.28 -3.84
C TYR A 94 -14.04 -8.32 -2.32
N GLU A 95 -14.10 -9.52 -1.73
CA GLU A 95 -13.93 -9.68 -0.31
C GLU A 95 -12.49 -10.03 -0.01
N LYS A 96 -11.85 -9.20 0.82
CA LYS A 96 -10.47 -9.41 1.19
C LYS A 96 -10.36 -10.45 2.29
N GLN A 97 -9.23 -11.15 2.30
CA GLN A 97 -8.96 -12.14 3.34
C GLN A 97 -8.72 -11.50 4.70
N GLY A 98 -8.27 -10.25 4.72
CA GLY A 98 -8.16 -9.51 5.96
C GLY A 98 -7.10 -10.02 6.90
N SER A 99 -5.95 -10.41 6.37
CA SER A 99 -4.87 -10.93 7.20
C SER A 99 -4.23 -9.88 8.09
N HIS A 100 -4.39 -8.62 7.75
CA HIS A 100 -3.80 -7.48 8.46
C HIS A 100 -2.28 -7.53 8.53
N ARG A 101 -1.67 -8.30 7.66
CA ARG A 101 -0.22 -8.35 7.53
C ARG A 101 0.16 -7.72 6.20
N ALA A 102 1.29 -7.00 6.18
CA ALA A 102 1.72 -6.26 5.00
C ALA A 102 1.71 -7.10 3.73
N MET A 103 2.33 -8.27 3.77
CA MET A 103 2.40 -9.13 2.58
C MET A 103 1.02 -9.66 2.19
N GLY A 104 0.20 -10.03 3.17
CA GLY A 104 -1.16 -10.48 2.91
C GLY A 104 -2.01 -9.38 2.30
N ASP A 105 -1.86 -8.16 2.79
CA ASP A 105 -2.61 -7.01 2.27
C ASP A 105 -2.17 -6.66 0.85
N ILE A 106 -0.89 -6.78 0.55
CA ILE A 106 -0.38 -6.56 -0.81
C ILE A 106 -0.94 -7.60 -1.76
N LYS A 107 -0.93 -8.87 -1.36
CA LYS A 107 -1.47 -9.94 -2.19
C LYS A 107 -2.97 -9.76 -2.42
N ASP A 108 -3.69 -9.33 -1.38
CA ASP A 108 -5.12 -9.05 -1.50
C ASP A 108 -5.38 -7.90 -2.49
N SER A 109 -4.56 -6.85 -2.43
CA SER A 109 -4.70 -5.72 -3.34
C SER A 109 -4.46 -6.15 -4.79
N VAL A 110 -3.45 -6.98 -5.03
CA VAL A 110 -3.17 -7.50 -6.38
C VAL A 110 -4.33 -8.37 -6.86
N ALA A 111 -4.84 -9.24 -6.00
CA ALA A 111 -5.97 -10.11 -6.35
C ALA A 111 -7.23 -9.30 -6.62
N GLU A 112 -7.45 -8.28 -5.84
CA GLU A 112 -8.59 -7.38 -6.01
C GLU A 112 -8.49 -6.63 -7.34
N LEU A 113 -7.31 -6.14 -7.68
CA LEU A 113 -7.11 -5.47 -8.97
C LEU A 113 -7.39 -6.40 -10.14
N LYS A 114 -6.92 -7.65 -10.06
CA LYS A 114 -7.21 -8.65 -11.09
C LYS A 114 -8.70 -8.93 -11.19
N PHE A 115 -9.38 -9.00 -10.06
CA PHE A 115 -10.83 -9.21 -10.03
C PHE A 115 -11.54 -8.11 -10.81
N TYR A 116 -11.20 -6.85 -10.56
CA TYR A 116 -11.84 -5.73 -11.26
C TYR A 116 -11.43 -5.66 -12.73
N LYS A 117 -10.20 -6.04 -13.05
CA LYS A 117 -9.78 -6.13 -14.43
C LYS A 117 -10.69 -7.11 -15.21
N ASP A 118 -10.91 -8.28 -14.63
CA ASP A 118 -11.75 -9.28 -15.28
C ASP A 118 -13.22 -8.85 -15.34
N LEU A 119 -13.66 -8.11 -14.31
CA LEU A 119 -15.03 -7.61 -14.28
C LEU A 119 -15.29 -6.58 -15.38
N PHE A 120 -14.36 -5.64 -15.55
CA PHE A 120 -14.50 -4.56 -16.52
C PHE A 120 -14.09 -4.97 -17.93
N LEU A 121 -13.21 -5.96 -18.06
CA LEU A 121 -12.69 -6.44 -19.33
C LEU A 121 -12.84 -7.94 -19.42
N PRO A 122 -14.09 -8.46 -19.50
CA PRO A 122 -14.31 -9.89 -19.41
C PRO A 122 -13.67 -10.70 -20.53
N GLU A 123 -13.40 -10.08 -21.66
CA GLU A 123 -12.76 -10.75 -22.81
C GLU A 123 -11.24 -10.59 -22.77
N GLY A 124 -10.76 -9.81 -21.86
CA GLY A 124 -9.34 -9.56 -21.73
C GLY A 124 -8.63 -10.61 -20.95
#